data_adcb7755b12e4feb8612cdb512df998a
#
_entry.id   adcb7755b12e4feb8612cdb512df998a
#
_cell.length_a   1.000
_cell.length_b   1.000
_cell.length_c   1.000
_cell.angle_alpha   90.00
_cell.angle_beta   90.00
_cell.angle_gamma   90.00
#
_symmetry.space_group_name_H-M   'P 1'
#
loop_
_entity.id
_entity.type
_entity.pdbx_description
1 polymer ?
#
loop_
_entity_poly.entity_id
_entity_poly.type
_entity_poly.pdbx_seq_one_letter_code
_entity_poly.pdbx_strand_id
1 'polypeptide(L)'
;MNQNKPIWVAGLMSGTSLDGVDAACLYTDGVDILGFGSSAYVPYSAKEREVLRSGLGKWPGDTSLHEVGVVVRDLHMQALQNLPTVDLIGFHGQTLSHDPQNGRTHQLGDGAELARLVGTPVIWDFRSEDVAKGGQGAPLAPIYHWALARYAKLLEPIAIVNLGGVGNLTWVDPRLPAENGLLAFDTGPANAPLNDYMIKKLNKSYDEDGNLAAQGVADLNLVARFMRDGYFARPVPKSIDRGDFSYIGSVVESLSNEDAAATLTAIIVAGILQALEHLPQNPKQMWITGGGRKNTELMRLLRSAMPMRVCDIDEMGFDGDMVEAQAFAYLAARVARGFPTSFAKTTGVATPLSGGRMSIAEVF
;
A
#
# COMPACT_ATOMS: atom_id res chain seq x y z
N MET A 1 -0.29 -2.38 -29.19
CA MET A 1 -1.19 -1.29 -28.76
C MET A 1 -0.68 0.04 -29.30
N ASN A 2 -1.56 0.93 -29.76
CA ASN A 2 -1.13 2.27 -30.22
C ASN A 2 -0.62 3.05 -29.01
N GLN A 3 0.65 3.45 -28.99
CA GLN A 3 1.39 3.89 -27.79
C GLN A 3 0.78 5.09 -27.04
N ASN A 4 -0.11 5.86 -27.67
CA ASN A 4 -0.66 7.10 -27.09
C ASN A 4 -2.18 7.06 -26.85
N LYS A 5 -2.88 5.95 -27.12
CA LYS A 5 -4.34 5.89 -26.91
C LYS A 5 -4.64 5.44 -25.49
N PRO A 6 -5.45 6.19 -24.73
CA PRO A 6 -5.90 5.74 -23.40
C PRO A 6 -6.69 4.43 -23.50
N ILE A 7 -6.58 3.63 -22.42
CA ILE A 7 -7.20 2.31 -22.30
C ILE A 7 -7.87 2.17 -20.94
N TRP A 8 -8.87 1.29 -20.87
CA TRP A 8 -9.41 0.84 -19.61
C TRP A 8 -8.54 -0.28 -19.02
N VAL A 9 -8.13 -0.13 -17.77
CA VAL A 9 -7.29 -1.09 -17.07
C VAL A 9 -7.94 -1.46 -15.76
N ALA A 10 -8.07 -2.76 -15.47
CA ALA A 10 -8.45 -3.23 -14.14
C ALA A 10 -7.18 -3.50 -13.32
N GLY A 11 -7.10 -2.95 -12.13
CA GLY A 11 -6.07 -3.29 -11.16
C GLY A 11 -6.63 -4.19 -10.08
N LEU A 12 -5.86 -5.18 -9.68
CA LEU A 12 -6.21 -6.17 -8.66
C LEU A 12 -5.18 -6.10 -7.54
N MET A 13 -5.65 -5.93 -6.31
CA MET A 13 -4.80 -5.87 -5.12
C MET A 13 -5.32 -6.81 -4.03
N SER A 14 -4.40 -7.53 -3.42
CA SER A 14 -4.63 -8.34 -2.23
C SER A 14 -3.49 -8.06 -1.25
N GLY A 15 -3.82 -7.48 -0.12
CA GLY A 15 -2.87 -7.03 0.89
C GLY A 15 -2.49 -8.08 1.91
N THR A 16 -1.44 -7.81 2.70
CA THR A 16 -1.00 -8.68 3.81
C THR A 16 -1.95 -8.66 5.02
N SER A 17 -2.94 -7.77 5.04
CA SER A 17 -4.05 -7.75 6.01
C SER A 17 -4.95 -8.99 5.88
N LEU A 18 -4.97 -9.63 4.70
CA LEU A 18 -5.79 -10.81 4.38
C LEU A 18 -7.29 -10.57 4.65
N ASP A 19 -7.80 -9.43 4.26
CA ASP A 19 -9.21 -9.05 4.37
C ASP A 19 -10.00 -9.37 3.10
N GLY A 20 -9.42 -9.17 1.91
CA GLY A 20 -10.06 -9.45 0.63
C GLY A 20 -9.21 -9.11 -0.57
N VAL A 21 -9.86 -9.13 -1.72
CA VAL A 21 -9.32 -8.68 -3.01
C VAL A 21 -10.05 -7.42 -3.43
N ASP A 22 -9.31 -6.33 -3.61
CA ASP A 22 -9.77 -5.09 -4.22
C ASP A 22 -9.53 -5.13 -5.72
N ALA A 23 -10.52 -4.68 -6.49
CA ALA A 23 -10.44 -4.54 -7.93
C ALA A 23 -11.01 -3.20 -8.36
N ALA A 24 -10.29 -2.46 -9.21
CA ALA A 24 -10.75 -1.15 -9.68
C ALA A 24 -10.35 -0.89 -11.12
N CYS A 25 -11.26 -0.28 -11.89
CA CYS A 25 -11.01 0.15 -13.26
C CYS A 25 -10.50 1.59 -13.30
N LEU A 26 -9.49 1.81 -14.13
CA LEU A 26 -8.91 3.12 -14.39
C LEU A 26 -8.80 3.36 -15.90
N TYR A 27 -9.21 4.56 -16.36
CA TYR A 27 -8.99 5.00 -17.73
C TYR A 27 -7.74 5.88 -17.79
N THR A 28 -6.71 5.41 -18.47
CA THR A 28 -5.39 6.05 -18.45
C THR A 28 -4.59 5.79 -19.71
N ASP A 29 -3.67 6.70 -20.03
CA ASP A 29 -2.62 6.49 -21.02
C ASP A 29 -1.27 6.11 -20.41
N GLY A 30 -1.22 5.82 -19.08
CA GLY A 30 -0.01 5.51 -18.34
C GLY A 30 0.83 6.74 -17.94
N VAL A 31 0.42 7.94 -18.32
CA VAL A 31 0.97 9.22 -17.90
C VAL A 31 -0.07 9.98 -17.06
N ASP A 32 -1.24 10.19 -17.65
CA ASP A 32 -2.34 10.89 -17.01
C ASP A 32 -3.49 9.91 -16.67
N ILE A 33 -4.18 10.19 -15.57
CA ILE A 33 -5.47 9.60 -15.24
C ILE A 33 -6.53 10.40 -16.01
N LEU A 34 -7.42 9.71 -16.72
CA LEU A 34 -8.47 10.33 -17.53
C LEU A 34 -9.87 10.00 -17.00
N GLY A 35 -9.97 9.01 -16.11
CA GLY A 35 -11.23 8.66 -15.46
C GLY A 35 -11.11 7.45 -14.55
N PHE A 36 -12.09 7.35 -13.65
CA PHE A 36 -12.27 6.21 -12.76
C PHE A 36 -13.49 5.42 -13.23
N GLY A 37 -13.39 4.09 -13.17
CA GLY A 37 -14.46 3.18 -13.53
C GLY A 37 -15.03 2.43 -12.33
N SER A 38 -15.72 1.32 -12.61
CA SER A 38 -16.27 0.45 -11.58
C SER A 38 -15.20 -0.15 -10.69
N SER A 39 -15.56 -0.42 -9.44
CA SER A 39 -14.74 -1.15 -8.47
C SER A 39 -15.52 -2.32 -7.88
N ALA A 40 -14.80 -3.29 -7.33
CA ALA A 40 -15.36 -4.44 -6.65
C ALA A 40 -14.45 -4.84 -5.48
N TYR A 41 -15.05 -5.38 -4.44
CA TYR A 41 -14.37 -5.97 -3.30
C TYR A 41 -14.88 -7.39 -3.07
N VAL A 42 -13.98 -8.34 -2.91
CA VAL A 42 -14.30 -9.73 -2.59
C VAL A 42 -13.64 -10.09 -1.25
N PRO A 43 -14.42 -10.16 -0.16
CA PRO A 43 -13.88 -10.48 1.17
C PRO A 43 -13.43 -11.93 1.23
N TYR A 44 -12.36 -12.20 1.99
CA TYR A 44 -11.95 -13.56 2.31
C TYR A 44 -12.82 -14.16 3.41
N SER A 45 -13.31 -15.39 3.20
CA SER A 45 -13.89 -16.20 4.27
C SER A 45 -12.84 -16.58 5.32
N ALA A 46 -13.27 -17.04 6.49
CA ALA A 46 -12.36 -17.51 7.54
C ALA A 46 -11.43 -18.64 7.05
N LYS A 47 -11.97 -19.56 6.23
CA LYS A 47 -11.24 -20.69 5.66
C LYS A 47 -10.18 -20.21 4.66
N GLU A 48 -10.51 -19.30 3.75
CA GLU A 48 -9.57 -18.74 2.78
C GLU A 48 -8.45 -17.96 3.47
N ARG A 49 -8.76 -17.18 4.51
CA ARG A 49 -7.75 -16.52 5.33
C ARG A 49 -6.79 -17.49 6.00
N GLU A 50 -7.28 -18.63 6.47
CA GLU A 50 -6.43 -19.68 7.07
C GLU A 50 -5.49 -20.28 6.00
N VAL A 51 -5.99 -20.60 4.81
CA VAL A 51 -5.19 -21.08 3.69
C VAL A 51 -4.14 -20.04 3.31
N LEU A 52 -4.51 -18.78 3.13
CA LEU A 52 -3.57 -17.69 2.79
C LEU A 52 -2.50 -17.50 3.86
N ARG A 53 -2.86 -17.54 5.16
CA ARG A 53 -1.89 -17.46 6.27
C ARG A 53 -0.88 -18.60 6.23
N SER A 54 -1.29 -19.81 5.84
CA SER A 54 -0.38 -20.93 5.73
C SER A 54 0.72 -20.75 4.68
N GLY A 55 0.51 -19.83 3.73
CA GLY A 55 1.47 -19.45 2.70
C GLY A 55 2.46 -18.37 3.12
N LEU A 56 2.16 -17.60 4.18
CA LEU A 56 3.04 -16.50 4.61
C LEU A 56 4.44 -17.01 4.99
N GLY A 57 5.47 -16.27 4.59
CA GLY A 57 6.87 -16.63 4.80
C GLY A 57 7.42 -17.65 3.79
N LYS A 58 6.61 -18.19 2.89
CA LYS A 58 7.04 -19.22 1.94
C LYS A 58 7.53 -18.63 0.62
N TRP A 59 8.42 -19.38 0.00
CA TRP A 59 9.09 -19.02 -1.25
C TRP A 59 8.65 -19.93 -2.40
N PRO A 60 8.85 -19.51 -3.67
CA PRO A 60 8.55 -20.34 -4.84
C PRO A 60 9.20 -21.73 -4.76
N GLY A 61 8.45 -22.77 -5.14
CA GLY A 61 8.89 -24.16 -5.08
C GLY A 61 8.42 -24.94 -3.84
N ASP A 62 7.85 -24.27 -2.84
CA ASP A 62 7.18 -24.94 -1.72
C ASP A 62 5.87 -25.59 -2.22
N THR A 63 5.77 -26.91 -2.11
CA THR A 63 4.62 -27.68 -2.62
C THR A 63 3.30 -27.35 -1.92
N SER A 64 3.35 -26.84 -0.70
CA SER A 64 2.16 -26.43 0.05
C SER A 64 1.52 -25.15 -0.48
N LEU A 65 2.17 -24.42 -1.41
CA LEU A 65 1.63 -23.22 -2.05
C LEU A 65 0.56 -23.52 -3.11
N HIS A 66 0.38 -24.79 -3.50
CA HIS A 66 -0.62 -25.12 -4.52
C HIS A 66 -2.03 -24.71 -4.13
N GLU A 67 -2.48 -25.08 -2.93
CA GLU A 67 -3.82 -24.69 -2.43
C GLU A 67 -3.95 -23.18 -2.26
N VAL A 68 -2.90 -22.52 -1.76
CA VAL A 68 -2.86 -21.05 -1.61
C VAL A 68 -3.01 -20.38 -2.98
N GLY A 69 -2.31 -20.90 -4.01
CA GLY A 69 -2.40 -20.39 -5.39
C GLY A 69 -3.79 -20.51 -5.99
N VAL A 70 -4.49 -21.61 -5.72
CA VAL A 70 -5.89 -21.80 -6.15
C VAL A 70 -6.79 -20.72 -5.52
N VAL A 71 -6.68 -20.49 -4.21
CA VAL A 71 -7.46 -19.46 -3.52
C VAL A 71 -7.17 -18.06 -4.09
N VAL A 72 -5.89 -17.71 -4.27
CA VAL A 72 -5.50 -16.42 -4.87
C VAL A 72 -6.13 -16.28 -6.25
N ARG A 73 -5.95 -17.25 -7.14
CA ARG A 73 -6.50 -17.22 -8.50
C ARG A 73 -8.01 -17.03 -8.51
N ASP A 74 -8.73 -17.88 -7.77
CA ASP A 74 -10.20 -17.96 -7.85
C ASP A 74 -10.85 -16.67 -7.32
N LEU A 75 -10.33 -16.09 -6.24
CA LEU A 75 -10.88 -14.84 -5.68
C LEU A 75 -10.54 -13.62 -6.52
N HIS A 76 -9.37 -13.57 -7.17
CA HIS A 76 -9.06 -12.51 -8.14
C HIS A 76 -9.92 -12.63 -9.40
N MET A 77 -10.20 -13.85 -9.88
CA MET A 77 -11.16 -14.08 -10.96
C MET A 77 -12.58 -13.62 -10.56
N GLN A 78 -13.02 -13.95 -9.35
CA GLN A 78 -14.31 -13.50 -8.84
C GLN A 78 -14.41 -11.96 -8.80
N ALA A 79 -13.34 -11.27 -8.38
CA ALA A 79 -13.29 -9.81 -8.39
C ALA A 79 -13.41 -9.25 -9.82
N LEU A 80 -12.71 -9.85 -10.79
CA LEU A 80 -12.81 -9.45 -12.20
C LEU A 80 -14.20 -9.66 -12.79
N GLN A 81 -14.92 -10.72 -12.42
CA GLN A 81 -16.27 -10.98 -12.90
C GLN A 81 -17.28 -9.88 -12.52
N ASN A 82 -16.99 -9.10 -11.47
CA ASN A 82 -17.79 -7.98 -11.03
C ASN A 82 -17.44 -6.65 -11.73
N LEU A 83 -16.46 -6.66 -12.64
CA LEU A 83 -16.02 -5.50 -13.41
C LEU A 83 -16.45 -5.61 -14.88
N PRO A 84 -16.58 -4.49 -15.61
CA PRO A 84 -16.75 -4.51 -17.05
C PRO A 84 -15.49 -5.04 -17.76
N THR A 85 -15.62 -5.42 -19.02
CA THR A 85 -14.49 -5.78 -19.88
C THR A 85 -13.49 -4.63 -19.98
N VAL A 86 -12.20 -4.94 -19.85
CA VAL A 86 -11.10 -3.98 -19.92
C VAL A 86 -10.07 -4.40 -20.98
N ASP A 87 -9.21 -3.46 -21.36
CA ASP A 87 -8.15 -3.69 -22.36
C ASP A 87 -6.90 -4.38 -21.76
N LEU A 88 -6.69 -4.22 -20.45
CA LEU A 88 -5.50 -4.69 -19.74
C LEU A 88 -5.85 -4.93 -18.27
N ILE A 89 -5.14 -5.88 -17.64
CA ILE A 89 -5.25 -6.16 -16.20
C ILE A 89 -3.89 -5.98 -15.55
N GLY A 90 -3.86 -5.30 -14.39
CA GLY A 90 -2.72 -5.25 -13.46
C GLY A 90 -2.97 -6.19 -12.31
N PHE A 91 -2.21 -7.27 -12.20
CA PHE A 91 -2.37 -8.30 -11.20
C PHE A 91 -1.20 -8.29 -10.21
N HIS A 92 -1.42 -7.76 -9.01
CA HIS A 92 -0.41 -7.74 -7.96
C HIS A 92 -0.12 -9.14 -7.41
N GLY A 93 -1.13 -10.00 -7.31
CA GLY A 93 -1.05 -11.25 -6.56
C GLY A 93 -1.05 -11.01 -5.05
N GLN A 94 -0.75 -12.07 -4.27
CA GLN A 94 -0.68 -12.05 -2.82
C GLN A 94 0.77 -12.06 -2.34
N THR A 95 1.23 -11.03 -1.65
CA THR A 95 2.58 -11.04 -1.04
C THR A 95 2.65 -12.07 0.07
N LEU A 96 3.55 -13.04 -0.08
CA LEU A 96 3.83 -14.07 0.91
C LEU A 96 5.16 -13.84 1.63
N SER A 97 6.18 -13.32 0.91
CA SER A 97 7.51 -13.06 1.45
C SER A 97 8.14 -11.86 0.75
N HIS A 98 8.90 -11.07 1.50
CA HIS A 98 9.58 -9.92 0.97
C HIS A 98 10.92 -9.73 1.70
N ASP A 99 12.03 -9.90 0.96
CA ASP A 99 13.39 -9.90 1.50
C ASP A 99 14.34 -9.21 0.50
N PRO A 100 14.15 -7.89 0.30
CA PRO A 100 14.92 -7.14 -0.69
C PRO A 100 16.40 -7.06 -0.36
N GLN A 101 16.78 -7.18 0.90
CA GLN A 101 18.21 -7.22 1.32
C GLN A 101 18.93 -8.45 0.74
N ASN A 102 18.21 -9.55 0.54
CA ASN A 102 18.70 -10.76 -0.10
C ASN A 102 18.27 -10.87 -1.57
N GLY A 103 17.82 -9.78 -2.16
CA GLY A 103 17.50 -9.68 -3.59
C GLY A 103 16.26 -10.48 -4.02
N ARG A 104 15.28 -10.71 -3.13
CA ARG A 104 14.12 -11.55 -3.43
C ARG A 104 12.81 -11.02 -2.84
N THR A 105 11.76 -11.30 -3.55
CA THR A 105 10.36 -11.02 -3.15
C THR A 105 9.46 -12.10 -3.71
N HIS A 106 8.32 -12.35 -3.10
CA HIS A 106 7.37 -13.36 -3.56
C HIS A 106 5.94 -12.86 -3.44
N GLN A 107 5.36 -12.54 -4.58
CA GLN A 107 3.92 -12.31 -4.76
C GLN A 107 3.35 -13.54 -5.47
N LEU A 108 2.54 -14.32 -4.74
CA LEU A 108 1.90 -15.52 -5.28
C LEU A 108 0.79 -15.12 -6.25
N GLY A 109 0.80 -15.75 -7.40
CA GLY A 109 -0.17 -15.61 -8.48
C GLY A 109 0.52 -15.79 -9.83
N ASP A 110 -0.15 -16.50 -10.73
CA ASP A 110 0.33 -16.71 -12.10
C ASP A 110 -0.48 -15.85 -13.06
N GLY A 111 0.13 -14.74 -13.49
CA GLY A 111 -0.49 -13.81 -14.44
C GLY A 111 -0.64 -14.41 -15.85
N ALA A 112 0.15 -15.40 -16.21
CA ALA A 112 -0.01 -16.09 -17.49
C ALA A 112 -1.23 -17.02 -17.46
N GLU A 113 -1.43 -17.75 -16.35
CA GLU A 113 -2.65 -18.53 -16.14
C GLU A 113 -3.88 -17.60 -16.14
N LEU A 114 -3.83 -16.49 -15.41
CA LEU A 114 -4.93 -15.52 -15.36
C LEU A 114 -5.26 -14.97 -16.76
N ALA A 115 -4.25 -14.55 -17.53
CA ALA A 115 -4.46 -14.05 -18.89
C ALA A 115 -5.17 -15.07 -19.78
N ARG A 116 -4.76 -16.34 -19.70
CA ARG A 116 -5.37 -17.43 -20.46
C ARG A 116 -6.85 -17.67 -20.04
N LEU A 117 -7.14 -17.59 -18.75
CA LEU A 117 -8.49 -17.83 -18.22
C LEU A 117 -9.48 -16.72 -18.56
N VAL A 118 -9.01 -15.46 -18.56
CA VAL A 118 -9.89 -14.28 -18.79
C VAL A 118 -9.85 -13.76 -20.23
N GLY A 119 -8.90 -14.21 -21.04
CA GLY A 119 -8.76 -13.77 -22.44
C GLY A 119 -8.27 -12.32 -22.60
N THR A 120 -7.74 -11.70 -21.54
CA THR A 120 -7.28 -10.31 -21.50
C THR A 120 -5.80 -10.28 -21.13
N PRO A 121 -4.96 -9.42 -21.74
CA PRO A 121 -3.57 -9.24 -21.36
C PRO A 121 -3.44 -8.90 -19.87
N VAL A 122 -2.44 -9.48 -19.18
CA VAL A 122 -2.17 -9.28 -17.75
C VAL A 122 -0.74 -8.80 -17.56
N ILE A 123 -0.56 -7.71 -16.83
CA ILE A 123 0.73 -7.28 -16.26
C ILE A 123 0.78 -7.77 -14.80
N TRP A 124 1.87 -8.41 -14.42
CA TRP A 124 2.08 -8.99 -13.11
C TRP A 124 3.55 -8.99 -12.72
N ASP A 125 3.90 -9.50 -11.54
CA ASP A 125 5.29 -9.53 -11.03
C ASP A 125 5.97 -8.16 -11.00
N PHE A 126 5.29 -7.16 -10.45
CA PHE A 126 5.72 -5.76 -10.47
C PHE A 126 6.98 -5.49 -9.66
N ARG A 127 7.36 -6.37 -8.72
CA ARG A 127 8.38 -6.09 -7.70
C ARG A 127 9.72 -6.78 -7.96
N SER A 128 9.72 -7.93 -8.61
CA SER A 128 10.92 -8.79 -8.72
C SER A 128 12.07 -8.10 -9.45
N GLU A 129 11.81 -7.37 -10.53
CA GLU A 129 12.85 -6.66 -11.29
C GLU A 129 13.45 -5.51 -10.48
N ASP A 130 12.64 -4.77 -9.72
CA ASP A 130 13.09 -3.70 -8.84
C ASP A 130 14.04 -4.25 -7.76
N VAL A 131 13.64 -5.32 -7.09
CA VAL A 131 14.46 -6.00 -6.07
C VAL A 131 15.75 -6.57 -6.67
N ALA A 132 15.67 -7.18 -7.85
CA ALA A 132 16.85 -7.72 -8.54
C ALA A 132 17.85 -6.63 -8.96
N LYS A 133 17.39 -5.38 -9.14
CA LYS A 133 18.22 -4.19 -9.42
C LYS A 133 18.66 -3.43 -8.18
N GLY A 134 18.47 -4.02 -7.00
CA GLY A 134 18.91 -3.46 -5.71
C GLY A 134 17.92 -2.46 -5.10
N GLY A 135 16.72 -2.33 -5.65
CA GLY A 135 15.64 -1.57 -5.03
C GLY A 135 14.93 -2.35 -3.93
N GLN A 136 14.10 -1.65 -3.18
CA GLN A 136 13.31 -2.23 -2.08
C GLN A 136 12.05 -2.96 -2.59
N GLY A 137 11.68 -2.86 -3.88
CA GLY A 137 10.46 -3.46 -4.42
C GLY A 137 9.15 -2.83 -3.91
N ALA A 138 9.25 -1.89 -2.99
CA ALA A 138 8.14 -1.15 -2.37
C ALA A 138 8.64 0.21 -1.84
N PRO A 139 7.77 1.23 -1.76
CA PRO A 139 6.42 1.30 -2.30
C PRO A 139 6.38 1.54 -3.82
N LEU A 140 5.40 0.97 -4.53
CA LEU A 140 5.18 1.20 -5.97
C LEU A 140 4.06 2.19 -6.27
N ALA A 141 3.15 2.45 -5.32
CA ALA A 141 2.07 3.43 -5.46
C ALA A 141 2.51 4.89 -5.70
N PRO A 142 3.73 5.35 -5.34
CA PRO A 142 4.11 6.76 -5.46
C PRO A 142 3.92 7.37 -6.84
N ILE A 143 4.18 6.63 -7.92
CA ILE A 143 3.97 7.14 -9.29
C ILE A 143 2.48 7.32 -9.61
N TYR A 144 1.60 6.49 -9.04
CA TYR A 144 0.16 6.70 -9.12
C TYR A 144 -0.27 7.90 -8.28
N HIS A 145 0.29 8.09 -7.10
CA HIS A 145 0.03 9.27 -6.26
C HIS A 145 0.40 10.58 -7.00
N TRP A 146 1.49 10.56 -7.77
CA TRP A 146 1.87 11.69 -8.62
C TRP A 146 0.83 11.98 -9.72
N ALA A 147 0.36 10.94 -10.39
CA ALA A 147 -0.68 11.08 -11.40
C ALA A 147 -2.01 11.54 -10.78
N LEU A 148 -2.34 11.05 -9.58
CA LEU A 148 -3.54 11.43 -8.83
C LEU A 148 -3.52 12.93 -8.44
N ALA A 149 -2.38 13.43 -7.94
CA ALA A 149 -2.19 14.85 -7.63
C ALA A 149 -2.35 15.75 -8.87
N ARG A 150 -1.85 15.28 -10.02
CA ARG A 150 -2.04 15.98 -11.32
C ARG A 150 -3.50 15.95 -11.79
N TYR A 151 -4.17 14.81 -11.65
CA TYR A 151 -5.59 14.68 -11.96
C TYR A 151 -6.43 15.65 -11.11
N ALA A 152 -6.10 15.79 -9.83
CA ALA A 152 -6.70 16.77 -8.91
C ALA A 152 -6.29 18.22 -9.22
N LYS A 153 -5.44 18.46 -10.24
CA LYS A 153 -4.95 19.78 -10.68
C LYS A 153 -4.27 20.56 -9.55
N LEU A 154 -3.55 19.85 -8.67
CA LEU A 154 -2.82 20.50 -7.60
C LEU A 154 -1.61 21.26 -8.16
N LEU A 155 -1.35 22.42 -7.56
CA LEU A 155 -0.25 23.31 -7.93
C LEU A 155 0.82 23.44 -6.83
N GLU A 156 0.66 22.69 -5.75
CA GLU A 156 1.53 22.72 -4.58
C GLU A 156 1.86 21.29 -4.13
N PRO A 157 3.02 21.09 -3.48
CA PRO A 157 3.35 19.78 -2.94
C PRO A 157 2.34 19.30 -1.90
N ILE A 158 2.08 18.00 -1.93
CA ILE A 158 1.24 17.29 -0.95
C ILE A 158 1.98 16.09 -0.37
N ALA A 159 1.51 15.59 0.77
CA ALA A 159 1.83 14.27 1.28
C ALA A 159 0.62 13.36 1.15
N ILE A 160 0.84 12.12 0.74
CA ILE A 160 -0.17 11.04 0.81
C ILE A 160 0.39 10.01 1.77
N VAL A 161 -0.38 9.70 2.82
CA VAL A 161 0.02 8.76 3.87
C VAL A 161 -0.95 7.58 3.85
N ASN A 162 -0.41 6.40 3.58
CA ASN A 162 -1.17 5.16 3.69
C ASN A 162 -1.01 4.58 5.11
N LEU A 163 -2.11 4.41 5.82
CA LEU A 163 -2.19 3.83 7.15
C LEU A 163 -2.70 2.39 7.09
N GLY A 164 -1.83 1.49 6.62
CA GLY A 164 -2.00 0.05 6.69
C GLY A 164 -1.51 -0.54 8.02
N GLY A 165 -0.92 -1.72 8.00
CA GLY A 165 -0.21 -2.28 9.16
C GLY A 165 1.05 -1.49 9.49
N VAL A 166 1.80 -1.10 8.47
CA VAL A 166 2.89 -0.14 8.44
C VAL A 166 2.38 1.14 7.82
N GLY A 167 2.84 2.28 8.31
CA GLY A 167 2.57 3.59 7.71
C GLY A 167 3.62 3.92 6.66
N ASN A 168 3.19 4.39 5.49
CA ASN A 168 4.11 4.93 4.50
C ASN A 168 3.64 6.29 3.99
N LEU A 169 4.61 7.15 3.66
CA LEU A 169 4.39 8.49 3.18
C LEU A 169 4.96 8.63 1.77
N THR A 170 4.16 9.20 0.88
CA THR A 170 4.60 9.71 -0.42
C THR A 170 4.50 11.24 -0.42
N TRP A 171 5.63 11.92 -0.55
CA TRP A 171 5.67 13.32 -0.89
C TRP A 171 5.60 13.48 -2.42
N VAL A 172 4.73 14.37 -2.87
CA VAL A 172 4.45 14.60 -4.29
C VAL A 172 4.53 16.10 -4.58
N ASP A 173 5.38 16.49 -5.53
CA ASP A 173 5.28 17.78 -6.21
C ASP A 173 4.78 17.57 -7.64
N PRO A 174 3.50 17.84 -7.94
CA PRO A 174 2.91 17.56 -9.26
C PRO A 174 3.42 18.47 -10.37
N ARG A 175 4.17 19.54 -10.03
CA ARG A 175 4.75 20.48 -11.00
C ARG A 175 6.04 19.95 -11.63
N LEU A 176 6.69 19.01 -10.95
CA LEU A 176 7.96 18.40 -11.38
C LEU A 176 7.72 17.09 -12.12
N PRO A 177 8.64 16.67 -12.99
CA PRO A 177 8.68 15.30 -13.48
C PRO A 177 8.72 14.30 -12.31
N ALA A 178 8.12 13.13 -12.48
CA ALA A 178 7.95 12.16 -11.39
C ALA A 178 9.27 11.78 -10.69
N GLU A 179 10.36 11.62 -11.43
CA GLU A 179 11.70 11.30 -10.90
C GLU A 179 12.24 12.34 -9.91
N ASN A 180 11.81 13.60 -10.03
CA ASN A 180 12.19 14.70 -9.17
C ASN A 180 11.09 15.11 -8.19
N GLY A 181 9.83 14.87 -8.56
CA GLY A 181 8.64 15.24 -7.83
C GLY A 181 8.13 14.19 -6.85
N LEU A 182 8.88 13.11 -6.62
CA LEU A 182 8.51 12.04 -5.71
C LEU A 182 9.58 11.78 -4.65
N LEU A 183 9.14 11.52 -3.43
CA LEU A 183 9.89 10.88 -2.37
C LEU A 183 8.95 9.99 -1.58
N ALA A 184 9.33 8.73 -1.33
CA ALA A 184 8.48 7.82 -0.57
C ALA A 184 9.31 6.96 0.39
N PHE A 185 8.74 6.70 1.57
CA PHE A 185 9.37 5.88 2.61
C PHE A 185 8.36 5.53 3.70
N ASP A 186 8.69 4.52 4.51
CA ASP A 186 7.84 4.12 5.63
C ASP A 186 8.03 5.06 6.81
N THR A 187 6.91 5.42 7.46
CA THR A 187 6.90 6.36 8.61
C THR A 187 7.07 5.66 9.94
N GLY A 188 6.95 4.34 9.97
CA GLY A 188 6.98 3.52 11.17
C GLY A 188 5.77 2.59 11.27
N PRO A 189 5.53 1.99 12.44
CA PRO A 189 4.34 1.18 12.65
C PRO A 189 3.08 2.03 12.51
N ALA A 190 2.01 1.43 11.96
CA ALA A 190 0.69 2.03 11.93
C ALA A 190 -0.32 1.15 12.67
N ASN A 191 -1.33 0.60 11.98
CA ASN A 191 -2.39 -0.13 12.69
C ASN A 191 -1.95 -1.48 13.24
N ALA A 192 -0.87 -2.12 12.72
CA ALA A 192 -0.54 -3.48 13.10
C ALA A 192 -0.32 -3.67 14.62
N PRO A 193 0.49 -2.86 15.34
CA PRO A 193 0.67 -3.04 16.77
C PRO A 193 -0.61 -2.83 17.58
N LEU A 194 -1.45 -1.86 17.19
CA LEU A 194 -2.73 -1.62 17.83
C LEU A 194 -3.67 -2.81 17.61
N ASN A 195 -3.78 -3.32 16.38
CA ASN A 195 -4.62 -4.47 16.06
C ASN A 195 -4.13 -5.74 16.77
N ASP A 196 -2.83 -5.98 16.81
CA ASP A 196 -2.24 -7.12 17.51
C ASP A 196 -2.51 -7.04 19.03
N TYR A 197 -2.46 -5.83 19.61
CA TYR A 197 -2.85 -5.58 20.99
C TYR A 197 -4.34 -5.88 21.24
N MET A 198 -5.22 -5.36 20.36
CA MET A 198 -6.67 -5.59 20.44
C MET A 198 -7.03 -7.07 20.36
N ILE A 199 -6.39 -7.82 19.47
CA ILE A 199 -6.57 -9.28 19.35
C ILE A 199 -6.12 -9.96 20.64
N LYS A 200 -4.90 -9.68 21.10
CA LYS A 200 -4.28 -10.35 22.25
C LYS A 200 -5.01 -10.09 23.56
N LYS A 201 -5.46 -8.85 23.80
CA LYS A 201 -6.01 -8.42 25.10
C LYS A 201 -7.54 -8.43 25.14
N LEU A 202 -8.21 -8.17 24.02
CA LEU A 202 -9.64 -7.93 23.99
C LEU A 202 -10.41 -8.85 23.04
N ASN A 203 -9.71 -9.73 22.30
CA ASN A 203 -10.29 -10.61 21.28
C ASN A 203 -11.11 -9.85 20.23
N LYS A 204 -10.63 -8.64 19.87
CA LYS A 204 -11.18 -7.77 18.81
C LYS A 204 -10.15 -7.60 17.72
N SER A 205 -10.59 -7.51 16.47
CA SER A 205 -9.66 -7.40 15.30
C SER A 205 -8.95 -6.03 15.24
N TYR A 206 -9.60 -4.97 15.71
CA TYR A 206 -9.09 -3.58 15.71
C TYR A 206 -9.88 -2.72 16.72
N ASP A 207 -9.39 -1.52 17.00
CA ASP A 207 -10.08 -0.49 17.77
C ASP A 207 -11.05 0.26 16.84
N GLU A 208 -12.32 -0.12 16.88
CA GLU A 208 -13.38 0.45 16.05
C GLU A 208 -13.53 1.95 16.32
N ASP A 209 -13.40 2.77 15.27
CA ASP A 209 -13.42 4.23 15.30
C ASP A 209 -12.39 4.88 16.26
N GLY A 210 -11.47 4.10 16.83
CA GLY A 210 -10.54 4.56 17.86
C GLY A 210 -11.20 4.78 19.23
N ASN A 211 -12.34 4.12 19.46
CA ASN A 211 -13.15 4.32 20.67
C ASN A 211 -12.41 3.93 21.96
N LEU A 212 -11.52 2.95 21.92
CA LEU A 212 -10.73 2.58 23.09
C LEU A 212 -9.63 3.63 23.33
N ALA A 213 -8.89 4.00 22.29
CA ALA A 213 -7.84 5.01 22.36
C ALA A 213 -8.38 6.37 22.83
N ALA A 214 -9.58 6.75 22.42
CA ALA A 214 -10.24 8.00 22.82
C ALA A 214 -10.56 8.09 24.31
N GLN A 215 -10.63 6.97 25.01
CA GLN A 215 -10.91 6.91 26.47
C GLN A 215 -9.63 6.94 27.32
N GLY A 216 -8.46 6.72 26.67
CA GLY A 216 -7.19 6.65 27.35
C GLY A 216 -6.40 7.96 27.31
N VAL A 217 -5.31 7.96 28.08
CA VAL A 217 -4.30 9.02 28.06
C VAL A 217 -2.97 8.42 27.59
N ALA A 218 -2.44 8.94 26.49
CA ALA A 218 -1.17 8.47 25.94
C ALA A 218 0.00 8.75 26.89
N ASP A 219 0.84 7.76 27.18
CA ASP A 219 2.09 7.95 27.88
C ASP A 219 3.15 8.56 26.93
N LEU A 220 3.26 9.88 26.97
CA LEU A 220 4.20 10.62 26.11
C LEU A 220 5.67 10.31 26.40
N ASN A 221 6.02 9.79 27.60
CA ASN A 221 7.38 9.35 27.86
C ASN A 221 7.69 8.04 27.11
N LEU A 222 6.74 7.12 27.04
CA LEU A 222 6.85 5.91 26.23
C LEU A 222 6.94 6.27 24.75
N VAL A 223 6.09 7.16 24.25
CA VAL A 223 6.15 7.65 22.87
C VAL A 223 7.52 8.25 22.57
N ALA A 224 7.99 9.19 23.40
CA ALA A 224 9.29 9.84 23.19
C ALA A 224 10.46 8.86 23.25
N ARG A 225 10.38 7.83 24.12
CA ARG A 225 11.37 6.76 24.19
C ARG A 225 11.36 5.90 22.92
N PHE A 226 10.18 5.54 22.42
CA PHE A 226 10.04 4.78 21.20
C PHE A 226 10.58 5.54 19.99
N MET A 227 10.31 6.83 19.88
CA MET A 227 10.78 7.67 18.77
C MET A 227 12.33 7.87 18.74
N ARG A 228 13.05 7.40 19.77
CA ARG A 228 14.52 7.32 19.77
C ARG A 228 15.05 6.08 19.08
N ASP A 229 14.21 5.17 18.62
CA ASP A 229 14.66 4.02 17.83
C ASP A 229 15.43 4.51 16.60
N GLY A 230 16.56 3.84 16.33
CA GLY A 230 17.47 4.21 15.24
C GLY A 230 16.81 4.21 13.85
N TYR A 231 15.68 3.51 13.68
CA TYR A 231 14.92 3.54 12.44
C TYR A 231 14.50 4.96 12.05
N PHE A 232 14.00 5.74 12.99
CA PHE A 232 13.47 7.09 12.69
C PHE A 232 14.56 8.04 12.19
N ALA A 233 15.81 7.84 12.61
CA ALA A 233 16.97 8.62 12.17
C ALA A 233 17.59 8.14 10.85
N ARG A 234 17.16 7.00 10.28
CA ARG A 234 17.70 6.49 9.01
C ARG A 234 17.43 7.45 7.86
N PRO A 235 18.37 7.62 6.92
CA PRO A 235 18.11 8.40 5.70
C PRO A 235 17.02 7.75 4.85
N VAL A 236 16.32 8.57 4.08
CA VAL A 236 15.28 8.13 3.14
C VAL A 236 15.85 7.91 1.73
N PRO A 237 15.31 6.98 0.94
CA PRO A 237 14.17 6.10 1.23
C PRO A 237 14.52 5.00 2.25
N LYS A 238 13.56 4.64 3.09
CA LYS A 238 13.70 3.59 4.11
C LYS A 238 12.40 2.78 4.22
N SER A 239 12.52 1.50 4.51
CA SER A 239 11.38 0.59 4.69
C SER A 239 11.52 -0.22 5.97
N ILE A 240 10.41 -0.78 6.42
CA ILE A 240 10.31 -1.70 7.56
C ILE A 240 9.35 -2.83 7.25
N ASP A 241 9.58 -3.96 7.90
CA ASP A 241 8.61 -5.04 7.94
C ASP A 241 7.60 -4.84 9.09
N ARG A 242 6.39 -5.40 8.92
CA ARG A 242 5.36 -5.40 9.97
C ARG A 242 5.88 -5.94 11.30
N GLY A 243 6.80 -6.91 11.26
CA GLY A 243 7.36 -7.56 12.44
C GLY A 243 8.45 -6.78 13.17
N ASP A 244 9.07 -5.77 12.55
CA ASP A 244 10.22 -5.04 13.10
C ASP A 244 9.91 -4.35 14.43
N PHE A 245 8.67 -3.95 14.64
CA PHE A 245 8.20 -3.31 15.87
C PHE A 245 7.23 -4.18 16.69
N SER A 246 7.27 -5.50 16.53
CA SER A 246 6.41 -6.43 17.29
C SER A 246 6.59 -6.33 18.82
N TYR A 247 7.74 -5.83 19.28
CA TYR A 247 8.03 -5.60 20.70
C TYR A 247 7.21 -4.47 21.34
N ILE A 248 6.58 -3.58 20.53
CA ILE A 248 5.79 -2.43 21.05
C ILE A 248 4.67 -2.91 21.97
N GLY A 249 4.02 -4.03 21.67
CA GLY A 249 2.98 -4.59 22.51
C GLY A 249 3.44 -4.83 23.97
N SER A 250 4.71 -5.23 24.17
CA SER A 250 5.28 -5.42 25.50
C SER A 250 5.57 -4.09 26.20
N VAL A 251 5.86 -3.03 25.46
CA VAL A 251 6.18 -1.70 26.02
C VAL A 251 4.94 -1.07 26.68
N VAL A 252 3.75 -1.33 26.15
CA VAL A 252 2.48 -0.79 26.70
C VAL A 252 1.77 -1.78 27.63
N GLU A 253 2.33 -2.93 27.93
CA GLU A 253 1.65 -4.02 28.64
C GLU A 253 1.30 -3.68 30.11
N SER A 254 2.01 -2.71 30.71
CA SER A 254 1.76 -2.24 32.08
C SER A 254 0.67 -1.15 32.19
N LEU A 255 0.19 -0.63 31.06
CA LEU A 255 -0.84 0.38 31.01
C LEU A 255 -2.25 -0.24 31.08
N SER A 256 -3.25 0.58 31.37
CA SER A 256 -4.65 0.19 31.13
C SER A 256 -4.87 -0.07 29.64
N ASN A 257 -5.93 -0.78 29.27
CA ASN A 257 -6.19 -1.05 27.84
C ASN A 257 -6.42 0.25 27.05
N GLU A 258 -7.09 1.21 27.68
CA GLU A 258 -7.39 2.52 27.12
C GLU A 258 -6.10 3.34 26.90
N ASP A 259 -5.23 3.40 27.92
CA ASP A 259 -3.96 4.14 27.82
C ASP A 259 -2.98 3.47 26.87
N ALA A 260 -2.98 2.13 26.81
CA ALA A 260 -2.19 1.38 25.84
C ALA A 260 -2.62 1.69 24.39
N ALA A 261 -3.94 1.67 24.12
CA ALA A 261 -4.48 2.02 22.81
C ALA A 261 -4.18 3.48 22.44
N ALA A 262 -4.35 4.42 23.38
CA ALA A 262 -4.00 5.82 23.20
C ALA A 262 -2.51 6.02 22.91
N THR A 263 -1.64 5.31 23.64
CA THR A 263 -0.16 5.39 23.44
C THR A 263 0.26 4.83 22.07
N LEU A 264 -0.31 3.68 21.66
CA LEU A 264 -0.04 3.10 20.34
C LEU A 264 -0.51 4.04 19.22
N THR A 265 -1.68 4.67 19.37
CA THR A 265 -2.19 5.66 18.41
C THR A 265 -1.30 6.90 18.37
N ALA A 266 -0.81 7.38 19.50
CA ALA A 266 0.11 8.50 19.57
C ALA A 266 1.47 8.20 18.91
N ILE A 267 1.97 6.97 18.98
CA ILE A 267 3.18 6.53 18.27
C ILE A 267 3.00 6.65 16.75
N ILE A 268 1.84 6.30 16.20
CA ILE A 268 1.55 6.45 14.76
C ILE A 268 1.66 7.93 14.37
N VAL A 269 1.01 8.80 15.14
CA VAL A 269 1.02 10.26 14.89
C VAL A 269 2.44 10.83 14.97
N ALA A 270 3.22 10.43 15.99
CA ALA A 270 4.59 10.88 16.18
C ALA A 270 5.51 10.43 15.03
N GLY A 271 5.35 9.19 14.54
CA GLY A 271 6.10 8.69 13.39
C GLY A 271 5.85 9.50 12.11
N ILE A 272 4.59 9.85 11.84
CA ILE A 272 4.22 10.68 10.70
C ILE A 272 4.75 12.11 10.87
N LEU A 273 4.64 12.69 12.08
CA LEU A 273 5.15 14.03 12.34
C LEU A 273 6.67 14.09 12.12
N GLN A 274 7.42 13.12 12.62
CA GLN A 274 8.87 13.05 12.42
C GLN A 274 9.23 12.81 10.95
N ALA A 275 8.41 12.08 10.19
CA ALA A 275 8.64 11.86 8.77
C ALA A 275 8.66 13.17 7.96
N LEU A 276 7.98 14.22 8.42
CA LEU A 276 7.98 15.52 7.75
C LEU A 276 9.37 16.18 7.69
N GLU A 277 10.27 15.85 8.64
CA GLU A 277 11.64 16.36 8.69
C GLU A 277 12.51 15.90 7.50
N HIS A 278 12.12 14.81 6.85
CA HIS A 278 12.82 14.25 5.69
C HIS A 278 12.32 14.83 4.35
N LEU A 279 11.26 15.62 4.35
CA LEU A 279 10.64 16.09 3.12
C LEU A 279 11.42 17.25 2.51
N PRO A 280 11.56 17.31 1.17
CA PRO A 280 12.25 18.41 0.49
C PRO A 280 11.58 19.77 0.73
N GLN A 281 10.28 19.79 0.90
CA GLN A 281 9.46 20.95 1.17
C GLN A 281 8.22 20.53 1.96
N ASN A 282 7.76 21.38 2.88
CA ASN A 282 6.52 21.13 3.61
C ASN A 282 5.34 21.04 2.65
N PRO A 283 4.55 19.95 2.73
CA PRO A 283 3.34 19.79 1.92
C PRO A 283 2.27 20.79 2.37
N LYS A 284 1.43 21.25 1.44
CA LYS A 284 0.31 22.14 1.76
C LYS A 284 -0.87 21.42 2.40
N GLN A 285 -1.00 20.14 2.10
CA GLN A 285 -2.01 19.27 2.67
C GLN A 285 -1.50 17.83 2.72
N MET A 286 -2.09 17.04 3.60
CA MET A 286 -1.82 15.63 3.77
C MET A 286 -3.11 14.85 3.53
N TRP A 287 -3.06 13.89 2.61
CA TRP A 287 -4.17 12.99 2.34
C TRP A 287 -3.91 11.64 2.98
N ILE A 288 -4.87 11.14 3.73
CA ILE A 288 -4.77 9.86 4.42
C ILE A 288 -5.53 8.79 3.64
N THR A 289 -4.86 7.66 3.41
CA THR A 289 -5.40 6.46 2.77
C THR A 289 -5.24 5.25 3.69
N GLY A 290 -5.70 4.08 3.25
CA GLY A 290 -5.65 2.84 4.02
C GLY A 290 -6.66 2.79 5.15
N GLY A 291 -6.74 1.64 5.83
CA GLY A 291 -7.76 1.39 6.85
C GLY A 291 -7.72 2.34 8.05
N GLY A 292 -6.53 2.88 8.38
CA GLY A 292 -6.36 3.82 9.50
C GLY A 292 -7.14 5.14 9.33
N ARG A 293 -7.49 5.55 8.09
CA ARG A 293 -8.33 6.73 7.85
C ARG A 293 -9.73 6.62 8.45
N LYS A 294 -10.21 5.38 8.65
CA LYS A 294 -11.51 5.09 9.27
C LYS A 294 -11.48 5.22 10.81
N ASN A 295 -10.31 5.28 11.42
CA ASN A 295 -10.15 5.49 12.86
C ASN A 295 -10.31 6.98 13.19
N THR A 296 -11.47 7.35 13.73
CA THR A 296 -11.86 8.74 14.00
C THR A 296 -10.91 9.44 14.97
N GLU A 297 -10.45 8.72 16.01
CA GLU A 297 -9.53 9.29 17.00
C GLU A 297 -8.13 9.52 16.41
N LEU A 298 -7.61 8.56 15.62
CA LEU A 298 -6.35 8.74 14.92
C LEU A 298 -6.42 9.95 13.97
N MET A 299 -7.50 10.08 13.19
CA MET A 299 -7.70 11.24 12.30
C MET A 299 -7.81 12.56 13.06
N ARG A 300 -8.48 12.56 14.22
CA ARG A 300 -8.57 13.73 15.09
C ARG A 300 -7.19 14.15 15.60
N LEU A 301 -6.38 13.19 16.04
CA LEU A 301 -5.02 13.44 16.53
C LEU A 301 -4.10 13.93 15.39
N LEU A 302 -4.17 13.33 14.20
CA LEU A 302 -3.42 13.79 13.02
C LEU A 302 -3.80 15.22 12.65
N ARG A 303 -5.08 15.56 12.59
CA ARG A 303 -5.54 16.93 12.31
C ARG A 303 -5.06 17.95 13.35
N SER A 304 -4.90 17.52 14.60
CA SER A 304 -4.40 18.38 15.68
C SER A 304 -2.88 18.55 15.67
N ALA A 305 -2.13 17.51 15.30
CA ALA A 305 -0.67 17.49 15.41
C ALA A 305 0.06 18.01 14.17
N MET A 306 -0.54 17.84 12.97
CA MET A 306 0.14 18.20 11.72
C MET A 306 0.06 19.70 11.45
N PRO A 307 1.17 20.32 10.93
CA PRO A 307 1.20 21.76 10.63
C PRO A 307 0.49 22.14 9.33
N MET A 308 -0.16 21.20 8.65
CA MET A 308 -0.92 21.39 7.43
C MET A 308 -2.32 20.77 7.55
N ARG A 309 -3.20 21.08 6.61
CA ARG A 309 -4.52 20.45 6.54
C ARG A 309 -4.39 18.94 6.29
N VAL A 310 -5.03 18.14 7.14
CA VAL A 310 -5.15 16.68 7.00
C VAL A 310 -6.56 16.33 6.56
N CYS A 311 -6.67 15.62 5.44
CA CYS A 311 -7.94 15.18 4.84
C CYS A 311 -7.95 13.66 4.73
N ASP A 312 -9.10 13.05 4.92
CA ASP A 312 -9.36 11.72 4.33
C ASP A 312 -9.36 11.88 2.80
N ILE A 313 -8.77 10.92 2.08
CA ILE A 313 -8.73 10.97 0.62
C ILE A 313 -10.15 10.92 0.02
N ASP A 314 -11.12 10.33 0.72
CA ASP A 314 -12.52 10.32 0.32
C ASP A 314 -13.11 11.76 0.29
N GLU A 315 -12.65 12.65 1.19
CA GLU A 315 -13.02 14.08 1.19
C GLU A 315 -12.54 14.80 -0.09
N MET A 316 -11.55 14.24 -0.75
CA MET A 316 -11.00 14.78 -2.00
C MET A 316 -11.69 14.22 -3.25
N GLY A 317 -12.71 13.38 -3.07
CA GLY A 317 -13.50 12.77 -4.14
C GLY A 317 -12.88 11.50 -4.74
N PHE A 318 -11.96 10.86 -4.05
CA PHE A 318 -11.36 9.59 -4.43
C PHE A 318 -11.86 8.48 -3.51
N ASP A 319 -11.91 7.26 -4.02
CA ASP A 319 -12.27 6.07 -3.24
C ASP A 319 -11.02 5.54 -2.53
N GLY A 320 -10.90 5.85 -1.23
CA GLY A 320 -9.73 5.50 -0.43
C GLY A 320 -9.52 4.00 -0.22
N ASP A 321 -10.55 3.18 -0.38
CA ASP A 321 -10.43 1.73 -0.32
C ASP A 321 -9.83 1.16 -1.63
N MET A 322 -10.00 1.88 -2.75
CA MET A 322 -9.58 1.44 -4.08
C MET A 322 -8.24 2.01 -4.55
N VAL A 323 -7.60 2.89 -3.78
CA VAL A 323 -6.34 3.56 -4.16
C VAL A 323 -5.26 2.57 -4.59
N GLU A 324 -5.08 1.47 -3.86
CA GLU A 324 -4.05 0.48 -4.18
C GLU A 324 -4.40 -0.31 -5.45
N ALA A 325 -5.65 -0.75 -5.61
CA ALA A 325 -6.09 -1.41 -6.84
C ALA A 325 -5.95 -0.48 -8.06
N GLN A 326 -6.36 0.78 -7.94
CA GLN A 326 -6.18 1.80 -8.97
C GLN A 326 -4.69 2.04 -9.28
N ALA A 327 -3.82 2.00 -8.26
CA ALA A 327 -2.37 2.10 -8.47
C ALA A 327 -1.86 0.94 -9.34
N PHE A 328 -2.29 -0.31 -9.10
CA PHE A 328 -1.87 -1.43 -9.93
C PHE A 328 -2.46 -1.40 -11.35
N ALA A 329 -3.65 -0.82 -11.55
CA ALA A 329 -4.16 -0.51 -12.88
C ALA A 329 -3.23 0.48 -13.61
N TYR A 330 -2.87 1.57 -12.93
CA TYR A 330 -1.97 2.60 -13.48
C TYR A 330 -0.57 2.04 -13.78
N LEU A 331 0.01 1.28 -12.86
CA LEU A 331 1.30 0.61 -13.05
C LEU A 331 1.28 -0.32 -14.26
N ALA A 332 0.21 -1.10 -14.45
CA ALA A 332 0.06 -1.97 -15.60
C ALA A 332 0.05 -1.18 -16.91
N ALA A 333 -0.66 -0.07 -16.99
CA ALA A 333 -0.63 0.80 -18.16
C ALA A 333 0.78 1.35 -18.44
N ARG A 334 1.56 1.70 -17.40
CA ARG A 334 2.95 2.16 -17.54
C ARG A 334 3.84 1.06 -18.07
N VAL A 335 3.80 -0.12 -17.46
CA VAL A 335 4.61 -1.29 -17.90
C VAL A 335 4.32 -1.63 -19.36
N ALA A 336 3.05 -1.69 -19.76
CA ALA A 336 2.66 -1.98 -21.14
C ALA A 336 3.21 -0.96 -22.15
N ARG A 337 3.63 0.21 -21.70
CA ARG A 337 4.22 1.30 -22.53
C ARG A 337 5.72 1.49 -22.32
N GLY A 338 6.35 0.68 -21.45
CA GLY A 338 7.76 0.81 -21.12
C GLY A 338 8.10 2.03 -20.25
N PHE A 339 7.10 2.62 -19.56
CA PHE A 339 7.34 3.74 -18.66
C PHE A 339 7.81 3.25 -17.28
N PRO A 340 8.71 3.98 -16.61
CA PRO A 340 9.18 3.62 -15.27
C PRO A 340 8.06 3.53 -14.24
N THR A 341 8.14 2.53 -13.38
CA THR A 341 7.26 2.33 -12.22
C THR A 341 7.97 2.58 -10.90
N SER A 342 9.31 2.54 -10.90
CA SER A 342 10.18 2.71 -9.73
C SER A 342 11.24 3.79 -9.98
N PHE A 343 11.64 4.48 -8.90
CA PHE A 343 12.59 5.59 -8.93
C PHE A 343 13.53 5.54 -7.73
N ALA A 344 14.69 6.22 -7.84
CA ALA A 344 15.69 6.26 -6.78
C ALA A 344 15.15 6.78 -5.43
N LYS A 345 14.21 7.72 -5.47
CA LYS A 345 13.60 8.32 -4.27
C LYS A 345 12.35 7.58 -3.77
N THR A 346 11.97 6.46 -4.39
CA THR A 346 10.82 5.65 -3.96
C THR A 346 11.25 4.28 -3.48
N THR A 347 11.83 3.46 -4.35
CA THR A 347 12.31 2.12 -3.99
C THR A 347 13.81 2.02 -3.82
N GLY A 348 14.56 3.09 -4.12
CA GLY A 348 16.02 3.10 -4.00
C GLY A 348 16.77 2.52 -5.20
N VAL A 349 16.09 2.18 -6.31
CA VAL A 349 16.78 1.73 -7.55
C VAL A 349 17.70 2.82 -8.07
N ALA A 350 18.86 2.45 -8.60
CA ALA A 350 19.85 3.41 -9.10
C ALA A 350 19.35 4.25 -10.30
N THR A 351 18.50 3.68 -11.14
CA THR A 351 17.91 4.32 -12.33
C THR A 351 16.43 3.99 -12.41
N PRO A 352 15.60 4.91 -12.98
CA PRO A 352 14.19 4.63 -13.21
C PRO A 352 13.97 3.31 -13.93
N LEU A 353 13.08 2.48 -13.41
CA LEU A 353 12.87 1.11 -13.86
C LEU A 353 11.39 0.84 -14.13
N SER A 354 11.11 0.15 -15.26
CA SER A 354 9.79 -0.45 -15.52
C SER A 354 9.82 -1.89 -15.07
N GLY A 355 9.28 -2.18 -13.87
CA GLY A 355 9.10 -3.55 -13.39
C GLY A 355 7.82 -4.17 -13.96
N GLY A 356 7.71 -5.49 -13.86
CA GLY A 356 6.52 -6.24 -14.29
C GLY A 356 6.72 -7.00 -15.60
N ARG A 357 5.87 -8.02 -15.76
CA ARG A 357 5.82 -8.90 -16.93
C ARG A 357 4.47 -8.82 -17.61
N MET A 358 4.44 -8.87 -18.92
CA MET A 358 3.21 -8.98 -19.69
C MET A 358 2.97 -10.43 -20.11
N SER A 359 1.78 -10.93 -19.85
CA SER A 359 1.26 -12.17 -20.41
C SER A 359 0.02 -11.89 -21.25
N ILE A 360 -0.06 -12.53 -22.41
CA ILE A 360 -1.21 -12.45 -23.33
C ILE A 360 -1.83 -13.83 -23.44
N ALA A 361 -3.16 -13.90 -23.62
CA ALA A 361 -3.80 -15.14 -23.97
C ALA A 361 -3.27 -15.58 -25.36
N GLU A 362 -2.69 -16.77 -25.42
CA GLU A 362 -2.40 -17.37 -26.74
C GLU A 362 -3.75 -17.75 -27.38
N VAL A 363 -4.02 -17.17 -28.52
CA VAL A 363 -5.17 -17.55 -29.35
C VAL A 363 -4.73 -18.80 -30.10
N PHE A 364 -5.23 -19.96 -29.68
CA PHE A 364 -5.08 -21.21 -30.45
C PHE A 364 -6.11 -21.27 -31.55
#